data_2b0c2beb26fe98c9db4d224fd99c7fd1
#
_entry.id   2b0c2beb26fe98c9db4d224fd99c7fd1
#
_cell.length_a   1.000
_cell.length_b   1.000
_cell.length_c   1.000
_cell.angle_alpha   90.00
_cell.angle_beta   90.00
_cell.angle_gamma   90.00
#
_symmetry.space_group_name_H-M   'P 1'
#
loop_
_entity.id
_entity.type
_entity.pdbx_description
1 polymer ?
#
loop_
_entity_poly.entity_id
_entity_poly.type
_entity_poly.pdbx_seq_one_letter_code
_entity_poly.pdbx_strand_id
1 'polypeptide(L)'
;MTPRATTAAPAGSGPAATRAELIADAALRLLAERGMRGLTHRAVDEAAGLPQGSTSNGARTRLALLETAVRRLAERESAVLGVHELPPPDSGVAVFADALALALHRYLVHHRALVVARYELALEATRRPELRAVYDSSGARLRAPLVTLLAGAGSAAPERHALSLIAWTDGLMFTCAAGSYHASVPSADELRTGFAEVLRGMLGTTEP
;
A
#
# COMPACT_ATOMS: atom_id res chain seq x y z
N MET A 1 -22.06 -53.34 -0.18
CA MET A 1 -20.79 -52.79 -0.72
C MET A 1 -20.98 -51.27 -0.86
N THR A 2 -20.55 -50.55 0.19
CA THR A 2 -20.76 -49.11 0.35
C THR A 2 -19.51 -48.38 -0.10
N PRO A 3 -19.57 -47.33 -0.96
CA PRO A 3 -18.39 -46.61 -1.42
C PRO A 3 -17.88 -45.67 -0.31
N ARG A 4 -16.59 -45.77 -0.07
CA ARG A 4 -15.79 -44.95 0.84
C ARG A 4 -15.69 -43.52 0.31
N ALA A 5 -16.13 -42.54 1.09
CA ALA A 5 -15.92 -41.13 0.80
C ALA A 5 -14.44 -40.78 0.90
N THR A 6 -13.89 -40.28 -0.20
CA THR A 6 -12.55 -39.72 -0.28
C THR A 6 -12.57 -38.32 0.32
N THR A 7 -11.95 -38.16 1.47
CA THR A 7 -11.75 -36.85 2.11
C THR A 7 -10.72 -36.05 1.29
N ALA A 8 -11.16 -34.97 0.68
CA ALA A 8 -10.27 -34.03 0.00
C ALA A 8 -9.40 -33.32 1.04
N ALA A 9 -8.07 -33.32 0.84
CA ALA A 9 -7.11 -32.58 1.63
C ALA A 9 -7.32 -31.07 1.46
N PRO A 10 -7.11 -30.24 2.50
CA PRO A 10 -7.19 -28.79 2.36
C PRO A 10 -6.05 -28.26 1.52
N ALA A 11 -6.39 -27.40 0.56
CA ALA A 11 -5.46 -26.73 -0.35
C ALA A 11 -4.41 -25.91 0.42
N GLY A 12 -3.20 -26.04 -0.06
CA GLY A 12 -1.94 -25.38 0.23
C GLY A 12 -1.92 -24.15 1.17
N SER A 13 -1.39 -24.32 2.36
CA SER A 13 -0.83 -23.24 3.17
C SER A 13 0.41 -22.69 2.43
N GLY A 14 0.36 -21.41 2.04
CA GLY A 14 1.56 -20.68 1.62
C GLY A 14 2.66 -20.74 2.70
N PRO A 15 3.92 -20.39 2.38
CA PRO A 15 5.01 -20.45 3.33
C PRO A 15 4.65 -19.69 4.61
N ALA A 16 4.92 -20.31 5.77
CA ALA A 16 4.65 -19.67 7.07
C ALA A 16 5.40 -18.34 7.17
N ALA A 17 4.71 -17.28 7.65
CA ALA A 17 5.33 -15.97 7.80
C ALA A 17 6.59 -16.07 8.69
N THR A 18 7.65 -15.42 8.28
CA THR A 18 8.90 -15.36 9.05
C THR A 18 8.70 -14.52 10.32
N ARG A 19 9.56 -14.72 11.32
CA ARG A 19 9.55 -13.89 12.54
C ARG A 19 9.67 -12.41 12.23
N ALA A 20 10.49 -12.02 11.25
CA ALA A 20 10.67 -10.64 10.82
C ALA A 20 9.37 -10.06 10.24
N GLU A 21 8.66 -10.80 9.43
CA GLU A 21 7.36 -10.41 8.89
C GLU A 21 6.29 -10.27 9.97
N LEU A 22 6.24 -11.20 10.94
CA LEU A 22 5.31 -11.12 12.07
C LEU A 22 5.53 -9.84 12.89
N ILE A 23 6.78 -9.49 13.18
CA ILE A 23 7.17 -8.26 13.88
C ILE A 23 6.74 -7.02 13.06
N ALA A 24 7.05 -7.00 11.77
CA ALA A 24 6.75 -5.89 10.90
C ALA A 24 5.22 -5.69 10.71
N ASP A 25 4.46 -6.76 10.51
CA ASP A 25 3.01 -6.70 10.40
C ASP A 25 2.34 -6.30 11.74
N ALA A 26 2.86 -6.75 12.88
CA ALA A 26 2.41 -6.32 14.20
C ALA A 26 2.70 -4.81 14.43
N ALA A 27 3.85 -4.32 13.99
CA ALA A 27 4.18 -2.89 14.05
C ALA A 27 3.19 -2.04 13.24
N LEU A 28 2.85 -2.45 12.02
CA LEU A 28 1.86 -1.75 11.19
C LEU A 28 0.46 -1.73 11.83
N ARG A 29 0.01 -2.85 12.41
CA ARG A 29 -1.27 -2.92 13.14
C ARG A 29 -1.28 -1.96 14.33
N LEU A 30 -0.23 -1.96 15.16
CA LEU A 30 -0.14 -1.08 16.32
C LEU A 30 -0.11 0.40 15.92
N LEU A 31 0.56 0.76 14.83
CA LEU A 31 0.52 2.12 14.29
C LEU A 31 -0.90 2.53 13.91
N ALA A 32 -1.64 1.65 13.25
CA ALA A 32 -3.02 1.93 12.86
C ALA A 32 -3.99 2.03 14.05
N GLU A 33 -3.82 1.19 15.08
CA GLU A 33 -4.74 1.08 16.20
C GLU A 33 -4.43 2.07 17.35
N ARG A 34 -3.13 2.30 17.61
CA ARG A 34 -2.66 3.00 18.81
C ARG A 34 -1.73 4.19 18.48
N GLY A 35 -1.51 4.44 17.19
CA GLY A 35 -0.63 5.50 16.70
C GLY A 35 0.84 5.31 17.09
N MET A 36 1.64 6.32 16.85
CA MET A 36 3.09 6.30 17.09
C MET A 36 3.46 6.05 18.55
N ARG A 37 2.62 6.49 19.51
CA ARG A 37 2.88 6.27 20.96
C ARG A 37 2.68 4.81 21.37
N GLY A 38 1.78 4.08 20.72
CA GLY A 38 1.52 2.68 20.98
C GLY A 38 2.60 1.73 20.45
N LEU A 39 3.46 2.19 19.55
CA LEU A 39 4.53 1.39 18.97
C LEU A 39 5.71 1.29 19.93
N THR A 40 5.80 0.19 20.69
CA THR A 40 6.94 -0.17 21.54
C THR A 40 7.38 -1.59 21.24
N HIS A 41 8.65 -1.93 21.51
CA HIS A 41 9.17 -3.29 21.28
C HIS A 41 8.33 -4.34 22.03
N ARG A 42 7.96 -4.05 23.28
CA ARG A 42 7.12 -4.94 24.09
C ARG A 42 5.72 -5.13 23.48
N ALA A 43 5.09 -4.04 23.04
CA ALA A 43 3.77 -4.12 22.42
C ALA A 43 3.80 -4.89 21.10
N VAL A 44 4.90 -4.76 20.33
CA VAL A 44 5.10 -5.52 19.08
C VAL A 44 5.29 -7.00 19.37
N ASP A 45 6.11 -7.38 20.36
CA ASP A 45 6.27 -8.78 20.75
C ASP A 45 4.91 -9.40 21.14
N GLU A 46 4.13 -8.69 21.97
CA GLU A 46 2.79 -9.12 22.39
C GLU A 46 1.83 -9.26 21.19
N ALA A 47 1.75 -8.23 20.33
CA ALA A 47 0.87 -8.23 19.16
C ALA A 47 1.28 -9.28 18.09
N ALA A 48 2.57 -9.64 18.02
CA ALA A 48 3.09 -10.66 17.13
C ALA A 48 2.95 -12.09 17.70
N GLY A 49 2.55 -12.24 18.98
CA GLY A 49 2.51 -13.54 19.66
C GLY A 49 3.91 -14.13 19.89
N LEU A 50 4.93 -13.29 20.06
CA LEU A 50 6.32 -13.70 20.20
C LEU A 50 6.82 -13.53 21.65
N PRO A 51 7.82 -14.31 22.08
CA PRO A 51 8.47 -14.13 23.35
C PRO A 51 9.04 -12.70 23.49
N GLN A 52 8.97 -12.15 24.71
CA GLN A 52 9.50 -10.84 25.03
C GLN A 52 11.00 -10.72 24.68
N GLY A 53 11.38 -9.62 24.03
CA GLY A 53 12.73 -9.38 23.53
C GLY A 53 12.95 -9.81 22.06
N SER A 54 11.97 -10.50 21.44
CA SER A 54 12.07 -10.94 20.03
C SER A 54 12.29 -9.79 19.07
N THR A 55 11.51 -8.71 19.23
CA THR A 55 11.64 -7.50 18.41
C THR A 55 13.00 -6.83 18.61
N SER A 56 13.50 -6.77 19.83
CA SER A 56 14.82 -6.17 20.13
C SER A 56 15.99 -6.94 19.53
N ASN A 57 15.84 -8.22 19.23
CA ASN A 57 16.86 -9.00 18.55
C ASN A 57 17.00 -8.63 17.06
N GLY A 58 15.91 -8.26 16.40
CA GLY A 58 15.91 -7.87 14.99
C GLY A 58 15.98 -6.35 14.75
N ALA A 59 15.35 -5.56 15.63
CA ALA A 59 15.29 -4.11 15.56
C ALA A 59 15.64 -3.52 16.94
N ARG A 60 16.93 -3.33 17.20
CA ARG A 60 17.43 -2.92 18.53
C ARG A 60 16.99 -1.53 18.98
N THR A 61 16.76 -0.64 18.03
CA THR A 61 16.37 0.75 18.31
C THR A 61 14.97 1.04 17.80
N ARG A 62 14.35 2.10 18.34
CA ARG A 62 13.06 2.58 17.81
C ARG A 62 13.15 2.95 16.34
N LEU A 63 14.27 3.54 15.90
CA LEU A 63 14.48 3.87 14.49
C LEU A 63 14.49 2.60 13.64
N ALA A 64 15.25 1.57 14.00
CA ALA A 64 15.29 0.30 13.29
C ALA A 64 13.91 -0.38 13.19
N LEU A 65 13.09 -0.26 14.25
CA LEU A 65 11.71 -0.77 14.23
C LEU A 65 10.83 0.02 13.25
N LEU A 66 10.95 1.35 13.21
CA LEU A 66 10.23 2.20 12.26
C LEU A 66 10.66 1.92 10.82
N GLU A 67 11.96 1.77 10.56
CA GLU A 67 12.48 1.39 9.24
C GLU A 67 11.93 0.03 8.78
N THR A 68 11.85 -0.94 9.71
CA THR A 68 11.26 -2.26 9.42
C THR A 68 9.78 -2.12 9.04
N ALA A 69 9.02 -1.28 9.77
CA ALA A 69 7.63 -1.00 9.45
C ALA A 69 7.47 -0.31 8.07
N VAL A 70 8.34 0.66 7.73
CA VAL A 70 8.32 1.34 6.41
C VAL A 70 8.58 0.36 5.27
N ARG A 71 9.59 -0.51 5.40
CA ARG A 71 9.88 -1.51 4.36
C ARG A 71 8.71 -2.46 4.17
N ARG A 72 8.13 -2.94 5.29
CA ARG A 72 6.96 -3.84 5.24
C ARG A 72 5.73 -3.16 4.66
N LEU A 73 5.49 -1.89 4.99
CA LEU A 73 4.41 -1.10 4.39
C LEU A 73 4.54 -1.10 2.86
N ALA A 74 5.71 -0.78 2.34
CA ALA A 74 5.94 -0.75 0.89
C ALA A 74 5.73 -2.12 0.22
N GLU A 75 6.16 -3.22 0.87
CA GLU A 75 5.91 -4.59 0.39
C GLU A 75 4.40 -4.89 0.34
N ARG A 76 3.68 -4.58 1.41
CA ARG A 76 2.24 -4.80 1.49
C ARG A 76 1.47 -3.94 0.48
N GLU A 77 1.85 -2.66 0.34
CA GLU A 77 1.26 -1.77 -0.65
C GLU A 77 1.50 -2.25 -2.08
N SER A 78 2.72 -2.67 -2.41
CA SER A 78 3.04 -3.22 -3.72
C SER A 78 2.18 -4.45 -4.06
N ALA A 79 1.98 -5.34 -3.10
CA ALA A 79 1.14 -6.52 -3.27
C ALA A 79 -0.35 -6.15 -3.42
N VAL A 80 -0.88 -5.24 -2.58
CA VAL A 80 -2.29 -4.84 -2.61
C VAL A 80 -2.63 -4.03 -3.84
N LEU A 81 -1.74 -3.12 -4.25
CA LEU A 81 -1.93 -2.27 -5.43
C LEU A 81 -1.67 -3.00 -6.74
N GLY A 82 -1.16 -4.24 -6.68
CA GLY A 82 -0.91 -5.03 -7.87
C GLY A 82 0.07 -4.36 -8.84
N VAL A 83 1.14 -3.73 -8.32
CA VAL A 83 2.10 -2.97 -9.13
C VAL A 83 2.73 -3.82 -10.24
N HIS A 84 2.80 -5.15 -10.01
CA HIS A 84 3.29 -6.11 -11.00
C HIS A 84 2.20 -6.64 -11.95
N GLU A 85 0.94 -6.27 -11.70
CA GLU A 85 -0.24 -6.67 -12.48
C GLU A 85 -0.80 -5.50 -13.30
N LEU A 86 -0.07 -4.39 -13.37
CA LEU A 86 -0.48 -3.24 -14.18
C LEU A 86 -0.58 -3.63 -15.65
N PRO A 87 -1.62 -3.16 -16.36
CA PRO A 87 -1.79 -3.48 -17.77
C PRO A 87 -0.63 -2.93 -18.61
N PRO A 88 -0.37 -3.53 -19.79
CA PRO A 88 0.60 -2.98 -20.74
C PRO A 88 0.32 -1.50 -21.07
N PRO A 89 1.35 -0.69 -21.30
CA PRO A 89 1.21 0.76 -21.54
C PRO A 89 0.31 1.12 -22.73
N ASP A 90 0.20 0.25 -23.72
CA ASP A 90 -0.61 0.39 -24.94
C ASP A 90 -2.08 -0.05 -24.77
N SER A 91 -2.47 -0.48 -23.59
CA SER A 91 -3.84 -0.95 -23.31
C SER A 91 -4.92 0.14 -23.38
N GLY A 92 -4.52 1.41 -23.44
CA GLY A 92 -5.44 2.55 -23.48
C GLY A 92 -5.88 3.07 -22.10
N VAL A 93 -6.34 4.33 -22.09
CA VAL A 93 -6.71 5.06 -20.86
C VAL A 93 -7.78 4.38 -20.05
N ALA A 94 -8.79 3.77 -20.71
CA ALA A 94 -9.90 3.12 -20.02
C ALA A 94 -9.45 1.90 -19.20
N VAL A 95 -8.63 1.03 -19.78
CA VAL A 95 -8.09 -0.17 -19.10
C VAL A 95 -7.18 0.23 -17.94
N PHE A 96 -6.42 1.29 -18.14
CA PHE A 96 -5.55 1.83 -17.11
C PHE A 96 -6.34 2.45 -15.94
N ALA A 97 -7.39 3.22 -16.24
CA ALA A 97 -8.29 3.76 -15.23
C ALA A 97 -8.99 2.66 -14.43
N ASP A 98 -9.43 1.59 -15.08
CA ASP A 98 -10.03 0.42 -14.44
C ASP A 98 -9.06 -0.26 -13.46
N ALA A 99 -7.84 -0.54 -13.89
CA ALA A 99 -6.83 -1.19 -13.05
C ALA A 99 -6.51 -0.36 -11.80
N LEU A 100 -6.31 0.96 -11.95
CA LEU A 100 -6.05 1.87 -10.84
C LEU A 100 -7.25 1.99 -9.89
N ALA A 101 -8.47 2.05 -10.43
CA ALA A 101 -9.69 2.14 -9.64
C ALA A 101 -9.91 0.89 -8.78
N LEU A 102 -9.76 -0.30 -9.36
CA LEU A 102 -9.89 -1.58 -8.66
C LEU A 102 -8.81 -1.72 -7.57
N ALA A 103 -7.56 -1.36 -7.88
CA ALA A 103 -6.47 -1.40 -6.92
C ALA A 103 -6.72 -0.46 -5.73
N LEU A 104 -7.08 0.80 -6.00
CA LEU A 104 -7.37 1.79 -4.96
C LEU A 104 -8.62 1.40 -4.15
N HIS A 105 -9.70 0.98 -4.79
CA HIS A 105 -10.91 0.53 -4.11
C HIS A 105 -10.61 -0.63 -3.16
N ARG A 106 -9.90 -1.67 -3.61
CA ARG A 106 -9.45 -2.80 -2.78
C ARG A 106 -8.63 -2.32 -1.59
N TYR A 107 -7.71 -1.38 -1.81
CA TYR A 107 -6.87 -0.84 -0.76
C TYR A 107 -7.68 -0.09 0.31
N LEU A 108 -8.61 0.76 -0.11
CA LEU A 108 -9.46 1.55 0.79
C LEU A 108 -10.44 0.68 1.59
N VAL A 109 -11.05 -0.33 0.94
CA VAL A 109 -12.08 -1.17 1.57
C VAL A 109 -11.47 -2.22 2.50
N HIS A 110 -10.39 -2.89 2.07
CA HIS A 110 -9.89 -4.07 2.78
C HIS A 110 -8.59 -3.82 3.57
N HIS A 111 -7.93 -2.68 3.35
CA HIS A 111 -6.61 -2.41 3.93
C HIS A 111 -6.52 -1.06 4.62
N ARG A 112 -7.63 -0.55 5.17
CA ARG A 112 -7.69 0.75 5.86
C ARG A 112 -6.61 0.92 6.93
N ALA A 113 -6.27 -0.15 7.66
CA ALA A 113 -5.19 -0.12 8.64
C ALA A 113 -3.82 0.21 8.03
N LEU A 114 -3.52 -0.28 6.80
CA LEU A 114 -2.28 0.09 6.11
C LEU A 114 -2.28 1.57 5.73
N VAL A 115 -3.42 2.11 5.27
CA VAL A 115 -3.53 3.53 4.94
C VAL A 115 -3.26 4.42 6.16
N VAL A 116 -3.81 4.07 7.33
CA VAL A 116 -3.57 4.82 8.57
C VAL A 116 -2.09 4.71 8.98
N ALA A 117 -1.51 3.49 8.97
CA ALA A 117 -0.11 3.27 9.30
C ALA A 117 0.83 4.04 8.34
N ARG A 118 0.49 4.15 7.05
CA ARG A 118 1.22 4.97 6.06
C ARG A 118 1.33 6.41 6.52
N TYR A 119 0.22 7.05 6.93
CA TYR A 119 0.25 8.45 7.34
C TYR A 119 0.95 8.66 8.68
N GLU A 120 0.82 7.74 9.63
CA GLU A 120 1.61 7.76 10.87
C GLU A 120 3.13 7.75 10.58
N LEU A 121 3.58 6.85 9.70
CA LEU A 121 4.98 6.75 9.30
C LEU A 121 5.45 7.95 8.46
N ALA A 122 4.62 8.46 7.55
CA ALA A 122 4.94 9.65 6.75
C ALA A 122 5.17 10.88 7.63
N LEU A 123 4.28 11.12 8.59
CA LEU A 123 4.40 12.23 9.54
C LEU A 123 5.61 12.07 10.48
N GLU A 124 5.90 10.85 10.94
CA GLU A 124 7.10 10.62 11.75
C GLU A 124 8.39 10.82 10.93
N ALA A 125 8.39 10.46 9.65
CA ALA A 125 9.53 10.67 8.76
C ALA A 125 9.85 12.16 8.54
N THR A 126 8.90 13.09 8.70
CA THR A 126 9.18 14.53 8.62
C THR A 126 10.09 15.02 9.76
N ARG A 127 10.16 14.27 10.86
CA ARG A 127 10.93 14.62 12.08
C ARG A 127 12.21 13.81 12.22
N ARG A 128 12.46 12.82 11.32
CA ARG A 128 13.61 11.89 11.39
C ARG A 128 14.24 11.74 10.01
N PRO A 129 15.36 12.44 9.73
CA PRO A 129 16.01 12.38 8.41
C PRO A 129 16.37 10.96 7.95
N GLU A 130 16.82 10.10 8.86
CA GLU A 130 17.19 8.72 8.55
C GLU A 130 15.96 7.91 8.12
N LEU A 131 14.83 8.05 8.83
CA LEU A 131 13.57 7.42 8.47
C LEU A 131 13.02 7.98 7.14
N ARG A 132 13.19 9.30 6.91
CA ARG A 132 12.82 9.95 5.66
C ARG A 132 13.51 9.34 4.47
N ALA A 133 14.80 9.07 4.55
CA ALA A 133 15.57 8.44 3.48
C ALA A 133 15.01 7.04 3.14
N VAL A 134 14.67 6.24 4.15
CA VAL A 134 14.06 4.90 3.96
C VAL A 134 12.67 5.02 3.37
N TYR A 135 11.86 5.96 3.84
CA TYR A 135 10.49 6.20 3.35
C TYR A 135 10.51 6.62 1.87
N ASP A 136 11.39 7.55 1.49
CA ASP A 136 11.52 8.04 0.12
C ASP A 136 12.01 6.95 -0.85
N SER A 137 13.02 6.18 -0.44
CA SER A 137 13.53 5.08 -1.26
C SER A 137 12.48 3.97 -1.47
N SER A 138 11.65 3.72 -0.45
CA SER A 138 10.54 2.76 -0.54
C SER A 138 9.42 3.28 -1.45
N GLY A 139 9.06 4.55 -1.34
CA GLY A 139 8.07 5.20 -2.21
C GLY A 139 8.49 5.29 -3.68
N ALA A 140 9.79 5.45 -3.95
CA ALA A 140 10.32 5.47 -5.31
C ALA A 140 10.06 4.16 -6.06
N ARG A 141 10.08 3.01 -5.36
CA ARG A 141 9.79 1.70 -5.95
C ARG A 141 8.34 1.56 -6.42
N LEU A 142 7.41 2.22 -5.75
CA LEU A 142 6.00 2.26 -6.16
C LEU A 142 5.77 3.25 -7.31
N ARG A 143 6.52 4.36 -7.34
CA ARG A 143 6.39 5.40 -8.37
C ARG A 143 6.99 5.01 -9.72
N ALA A 144 8.12 4.33 -9.74
CA ALA A 144 8.85 4.03 -10.98
C ALA A 144 8.00 3.25 -12.01
N PRO A 145 7.24 2.19 -11.66
CA PRO A 145 6.36 1.51 -12.60
C PRO A 145 5.29 2.44 -13.20
N LEU A 146 4.76 3.37 -12.40
CA LEU A 146 3.75 4.32 -12.84
C LEU A 146 4.33 5.32 -13.86
N VAL A 147 5.56 5.80 -13.65
CA VAL A 147 6.28 6.65 -14.63
C VAL A 147 6.46 5.91 -15.95
N THR A 148 6.92 4.66 -15.91
CA THR A 148 7.11 3.82 -17.10
C THR A 148 5.80 3.64 -17.86
N LEU A 149 4.73 3.36 -17.14
CA LEU A 149 3.40 3.15 -17.71
C LEU A 149 2.86 4.43 -18.38
N LEU A 150 2.98 5.58 -17.73
CA LEU A 150 2.56 6.86 -18.29
C LEU A 150 3.40 7.25 -19.52
N ALA A 151 4.72 6.98 -19.51
CA ALA A 151 5.57 7.19 -20.67
C ALA A 151 5.12 6.35 -21.86
N GLY A 152 4.85 5.08 -21.66
CA GLY A 152 4.33 4.18 -22.70
C GLY A 152 2.92 4.54 -23.20
N ALA A 153 2.10 5.15 -22.33
CA ALA A 153 0.78 5.68 -22.70
C ALA A 153 0.85 7.03 -23.44
N GLY A 154 2.04 7.52 -23.80
CA GLY A 154 2.23 8.74 -24.60
C GLY A 154 2.25 10.03 -23.77
N SER A 155 2.50 9.95 -22.48
CA SER A 155 2.63 11.15 -21.63
C SER A 155 3.80 12.03 -22.08
N ALA A 156 3.55 13.33 -22.28
CA ALA A 156 4.60 14.30 -22.60
C ALA A 156 5.50 14.66 -21.41
N ALA A 157 5.07 14.33 -20.17
CA ALA A 157 5.81 14.62 -18.94
C ALA A 157 5.54 13.54 -17.88
N PRO A 158 6.02 12.27 -18.08
CA PRO A 158 5.62 11.12 -17.29
C PRO A 158 5.94 11.25 -15.80
N GLU A 159 7.07 11.82 -15.40
CA GLU A 159 7.41 12.05 -14.00
C GLU A 159 6.45 13.02 -13.32
N ARG A 160 6.13 14.14 -13.99
CA ARG A 160 5.19 15.15 -13.48
C ARG A 160 3.78 14.59 -13.39
N HIS A 161 3.34 13.85 -14.40
CA HIS A 161 2.02 13.22 -14.42
C HIS A 161 1.90 12.12 -13.35
N ALA A 162 2.95 11.31 -13.16
CA ALA A 162 2.99 10.33 -12.07
C ALA A 162 2.87 11.01 -10.70
N LEU A 163 3.60 12.11 -10.46
CA LEU A 163 3.49 12.87 -9.23
C LEU A 163 2.07 13.43 -9.02
N SER A 164 1.46 13.99 -10.05
CA SER A 164 0.10 14.53 -9.98
C SER A 164 -0.93 13.43 -9.69
N LEU A 165 -0.79 12.27 -10.33
CA LEU A 165 -1.68 11.13 -10.12
C LEU A 165 -1.53 10.56 -8.70
N ILE A 166 -0.30 10.46 -8.18
CA ILE A 166 -0.02 10.05 -6.80
C ILE A 166 -0.63 11.05 -5.83
N ALA A 167 -0.46 12.36 -6.04
CA ALA A 167 -1.00 13.39 -5.17
C ALA A 167 -2.54 13.36 -5.11
N TRP A 168 -3.21 13.14 -6.25
CA TRP A 168 -4.66 12.97 -6.31
C TRP A 168 -5.10 11.71 -5.55
N THR A 169 -4.41 10.58 -5.76
CA THR A 169 -4.68 9.31 -5.08
C THR A 169 -4.44 9.41 -3.57
N ASP A 170 -3.34 10.05 -3.14
CA ASP A 170 -3.04 10.30 -1.73
C ASP A 170 -4.12 11.17 -1.09
N GLY A 171 -4.64 12.19 -1.79
CA GLY A 171 -5.76 13.00 -1.34
C GLY A 171 -7.02 12.18 -1.08
N LEU A 172 -7.39 11.27 -1.98
CA LEU A 172 -8.50 10.34 -1.80
C LEU A 172 -8.26 9.40 -0.61
N MET A 173 -7.09 8.79 -0.53
CA MET A 173 -6.73 7.88 0.57
C MET A 173 -6.80 8.59 1.93
N PHE A 174 -6.24 9.80 2.04
CA PHE A 174 -6.32 10.58 3.27
C PHE A 174 -7.76 10.93 3.63
N THR A 175 -8.54 11.40 2.67
CA THR A 175 -9.94 11.80 2.86
C THR A 175 -10.81 10.65 3.34
N CYS A 176 -10.60 9.44 2.79
CA CYS A 176 -11.31 8.22 3.19
C CYS A 176 -10.80 7.62 4.52
N ALA A 177 -9.51 7.77 4.86
CA ALA A 177 -8.95 7.19 6.08
C ALA A 177 -9.15 8.08 7.31
N ALA A 178 -8.94 9.40 7.18
CA ALA A 178 -8.86 10.34 8.29
C ALA A 178 -9.55 11.69 8.02
N GLY A 179 -9.96 11.97 6.79
CA GLY A 179 -10.59 13.22 6.38
C GLY A 179 -12.11 13.21 6.46
N SER A 180 -12.74 14.14 5.73
CA SER A 180 -14.18 14.40 5.79
C SER A 180 -15.06 13.26 5.29
N TYR A 181 -14.53 12.37 4.46
CA TYR A 181 -15.24 11.20 3.91
C TYR A 181 -14.79 9.87 4.56
N HIS A 182 -14.30 9.92 5.79
CA HIS A 182 -13.77 8.73 6.49
C HIS A 182 -14.78 7.58 6.66
N ALA A 183 -16.07 7.85 6.55
CA ALA A 183 -17.14 6.86 6.63
C ALA A 183 -17.67 6.42 5.26
N SER A 184 -17.15 6.98 4.16
CA SER A 184 -17.69 6.78 2.81
C SER A 184 -16.54 6.54 1.83
N VAL A 185 -16.31 5.28 1.46
CA VAL A 185 -15.34 4.93 0.41
C VAL A 185 -16.05 5.03 -0.94
N PRO A 186 -15.51 5.76 -1.92
CA PRO A 186 -16.07 5.79 -3.28
C PRO A 186 -16.14 4.38 -3.87
N SER A 187 -17.18 4.10 -4.65
CA SER A 187 -17.31 2.87 -5.40
C SER A 187 -16.21 2.71 -6.45
N ALA A 188 -16.00 1.50 -6.93
CA ALA A 188 -15.03 1.26 -8.00
C ALA A 188 -15.38 2.05 -9.28
N ASP A 189 -16.68 2.26 -9.57
CA ASP A 189 -17.14 3.02 -10.73
C ASP A 189 -16.87 4.53 -10.60
N GLU A 190 -17.08 5.10 -9.42
CA GLU A 190 -16.73 6.49 -9.14
C GLU A 190 -15.22 6.73 -9.24
N LEU A 191 -14.42 5.81 -8.70
CA LEU A 191 -12.97 5.87 -8.84
C LEU A 191 -12.51 5.72 -10.29
N ARG A 192 -13.13 4.82 -11.07
CA ARG A 192 -12.86 4.66 -12.51
C ARG A 192 -13.11 5.95 -13.27
N THR A 193 -14.24 6.58 -13.03
CA THR A 193 -14.60 7.86 -13.64
C THR A 193 -13.55 8.92 -13.32
N GLY A 194 -13.20 9.09 -12.03
CA GLY A 194 -12.20 10.06 -11.61
C GLY A 194 -10.80 9.78 -12.21
N PHE A 195 -10.33 8.53 -12.22
CA PHE A 195 -9.07 8.17 -12.87
C PHE A 195 -9.11 8.46 -14.38
N ALA A 196 -10.21 8.13 -15.06
CA ALA A 196 -10.34 8.41 -16.49
C ALA A 196 -10.29 9.92 -16.81
N GLU A 197 -10.93 10.76 -16.00
CA GLU A 197 -10.89 12.21 -16.13
C GLU A 197 -9.48 12.76 -15.93
N VAL A 198 -8.80 12.35 -14.86
CA VAL A 198 -7.43 12.76 -14.55
C VAL A 198 -6.45 12.33 -15.66
N LEU A 199 -6.54 11.09 -16.12
CA LEU A 199 -5.67 10.54 -17.16
C LEU A 199 -5.90 11.22 -18.52
N ARG A 200 -7.15 11.47 -18.94
CA ARG A 200 -7.44 12.22 -20.19
C ARG A 200 -6.87 13.63 -20.15
N GLY A 201 -7.02 14.31 -19.02
CA GLY A 201 -6.44 15.65 -18.83
C GLY A 201 -4.91 15.67 -18.91
N MET A 202 -4.24 14.59 -18.45
CA MET A 202 -2.77 14.48 -18.50
C MET A 202 -2.23 14.05 -19.86
N LEU A 203 -2.92 13.13 -20.55
CA LEU A 203 -2.45 12.52 -21.79
C LEU A 203 -2.90 13.28 -23.03
N GLY A 204 -3.76 14.29 -22.90
CA GLY A 204 -4.20 15.13 -23.99
C GLY A 204 -5.02 14.39 -25.06
N THR A 205 -5.65 13.29 -24.71
CA THR A 205 -6.57 12.60 -25.61
C THR A 205 -7.86 13.42 -25.75
N THR A 206 -7.90 14.28 -26.73
CA THR A 206 -9.16 14.74 -27.31
C THR A 206 -9.83 13.53 -27.94
N GLU A 207 -11.03 13.16 -27.44
CA GLU A 207 -11.90 12.28 -28.21
C GLU A 207 -12.15 12.88 -29.60
N PRO A 208 -12.17 12.04 -30.64
CA PRO A 208 -12.53 12.50 -31.98
C PRO A 208 -13.98 12.97 -32.05
#